data_b8ef1ad773eb7ed61aca7de0aee7e711
#
_entry.id   b8ef1ad773eb7ed61aca7de0aee7e711
#
_cell.length_a   1.000
_cell.length_b   1.000
_cell.length_c   1.000
_cell.angle_alpha   90.00
_cell.angle_beta   90.00
_cell.angle_gamma   90.00
#
_symmetry.space_group_name_H-M   'P 1'
#
loop_
_entity.id
_entity.type
_entity.pdbx_description
1 polymer ?
#
loop_
_entity_poly.entity_id
_entity_poly.type
_entity_poly.pdbx_seq_one_letter_code
_entity_poly.pdbx_strand_id
1 'polypeptide(L)'
;MTAVQEFGRPIHPALAQGQIEGGTVQGLGWALLERVVMRDGAMANPTLTNYTIPTTLDTPEMDIVMLENHYEGGPYGAKGLGELPMDGPGPAVVNALRHIGLDLRELPAIPETLLACNSL
;
A
#
# COMPACT_ATOMS: atom_id res chain seq x y z
N MET A 1 0.40 5.12 11.49
CA MET A 1 0.78 3.84 10.83
C MET A 1 2.28 3.67 10.91
N THR A 2 2.79 2.44 11.15
CA THR A 2 4.23 2.19 11.19
C THR A 2 4.62 1.33 9.99
N ALA A 3 5.60 1.77 9.20
CA ALA A 3 6.16 1.02 8.09
C ALA A 3 7.63 0.66 8.38
N VAL A 4 7.91 -0.64 8.51
CA VAL A 4 9.25 -1.17 8.76
C VAL A 4 9.74 -1.84 7.49
N GLN A 5 10.82 -1.34 6.89
CA GLN A 5 11.33 -1.80 5.61
C GLN A 5 12.82 -2.16 5.69
N GLU A 6 13.18 -3.30 5.10
CA GLU A 6 14.56 -3.75 4.99
C GLU A 6 14.97 -3.77 3.50
N PHE A 7 15.90 -2.92 3.09
CA PHE A 7 16.39 -2.80 1.71
C PHE A 7 17.91 -2.58 1.64
N GLY A 8 18.63 -3.17 2.59
CA GLY A 8 20.07 -2.99 2.71
C GLY A 8 20.42 -1.58 3.16
N ARG A 9 21.54 -1.07 2.68
CA ARG A 9 22.00 0.28 3.04
C ARG A 9 21.21 1.34 2.28
N PRO A 10 20.55 2.31 2.94
CA PRO A 10 19.92 3.44 2.27
C PRO A 10 20.99 4.39 1.70
N ILE A 11 21.09 4.46 0.37
CA ILE A 11 22.05 5.34 -0.31
C ILE A 11 21.70 6.82 -0.13
N HIS A 12 20.41 7.12 -0.14
CA HIS A 12 19.89 8.47 0.11
C HIS A 12 18.68 8.38 1.05
N PRO A 13 18.89 8.51 2.38
CA PRO A 13 17.84 8.26 3.37
C PRO A 13 16.55 9.07 3.16
N ALA A 14 16.66 10.37 2.84
CA ALA A 14 15.48 11.21 2.63
C ALA A 14 14.63 10.78 1.41
N LEU A 15 15.28 10.40 0.29
CA LEU A 15 14.56 9.87 -0.86
C LEU A 15 14.00 8.48 -0.60
N ALA A 16 14.72 7.65 0.16
CA ALA A 16 14.23 6.34 0.58
C ALA A 16 12.99 6.46 1.45
N GLN A 17 12.98 7.39 2.40
CA GLN A 17 11.79 7.69 3.21
C GLN A 17 10.61 8.10 2.33
N GLY A 18 10.79 9.04 1.42
CA GLY A 18 9.73 9.46 0.49
C GLY A 18 9.21 8.33 -0.39
N GLN A 19 10.08 7.38 -0.80
CA GLN A 19 9.67 6.18 -1.52
C GLN A 19 8.80 5.26 -0.65
N ILE A 20 9.16 5.09 0.62
CA ILE A 20 8.37 4.27 1.56
C ILE A 20 7.02 4.91 1.81
N GLU A 21 6.97 6.21 2.07
CA GLU A 21 5.71 6.96 2.27
C GLU A 21 4.80 6.84 1.04
N GLY A 22 5.32 7.14 -0.15
CA GLY A 22 4.56 7.09 -1.39
C GLY A 22 4.06 5.70 -1.76
N GLY A 23 4.91 4.68 -1.65
CA GLY A 23 4.51 3.29 -1.92
C GLY A 23 3.50 2.77 -0.91
N THR A 24 3.61 3.16 0.35
CA THR A 24 2.62 2.83 1.39
C THR A 24 1.26 3.45 1.08
N VAL A 25 1.20 4.72 0.70
CA VAL A 25 -0.07 5.38 0.31
C VAL A 25 -0.66 4.75 -0.95
N GLN A 26 0.17 4.38 -1.92
CA GLN A 26 -0.27 3.65 -3.11
C GLN A 26 -0.93 2.32 -2.72
N GLY A 27 -0.31 1.54 -1.84
CA GLY A 27 -0.89 0.28 -1.37
C GLY A 27 -2.17 0.46 -0.55
N LEU A 28 -2.29 1.55 0.23
CA LEU A 28 -3.52 1.92 0.91
C LEU A 28 -4.62 2.31 -0.08
N GLY A 29 -4.29 3.07 -1.13
CA GLY A 29 -5.23 3.41 -2.19
C GLY A 29 -5.80 2.15 -2.84
N TRP A 30 -4.94 1.21 -3.17
CA TRP A 30 -5.32 -0.08 -3.75
C TRP A 30 -6.20 -0.91 -2.81
N ALA A 31 -5.90 -0.87 -1.53
CA ALA A 31 -6.65 -1.63 -0.53
C ALA A 31 -8.03 -1.03 -0.21
N LEU A 32 -8.21 0.27 -0.32
CA LEU A 32 -9.37 0.98 0.24
C LEU A 32 -10.24 1.71 -0.79
N LEU A 33 -9.68 2.18 -1.93
CA LEU A 33 -10.34 3.13 -2.81
C LEU A 33 -10.33 2.70 -4.28
N GLU A 34 -9.19 2.22 -4.78
CA GLU A 34 -8.95 2.07 -6.20
C GLU A 34 -9.62 0.82 -6.78
N ARG A 35 -10.47 1.01 -7.78
CA ARG A 35 -11.13 -0.08 -8.48
C ARG A 35 -11.12 0.15 -9.99
N VAL A 36 -10.45 -0.73 -10.72
CA VAL A 36 -10.53 -0.76 -12.18
C VAL A 36 -11.85 -1.39 -12.61
N VAL A 37 -12.63 -0.67 -13.40
CA VAL A 37 -13.88 -1.17 -13.99
C VAL A 37 -13.67 -1.37 -15.49
N MET A 38 -13.74 -2.62 -15.93
CA MET A 38 -13.62 -2.97 -17.35
C MET A 38 -15.00 -3.15 -17.98
N ARG A 39 -15.21 -2.59 -19.20
CA ARG A 39 -16.39 -2.82 -20.03
C ARG A 39 -15.94 -2.97 -21.48
N ASP A 40 -16.39 -4.01 -22.15
CA ASP A 40 -16.12 -4.28 -23.57
C ASP A 40 -14.62 -4.18 -23.94
N GLY A 41 -13.73 -4.68 -23.06
CA GLY A 41 -12.28 -4.66 -23.26
C GLY A 41 -11.60 -3.33 -23.01
N ALA A 42 -12.32 -2.31 -22.55
CA ALA A 42 -11.79 -0.99 -22.21
C ALA A 42 -12.03 -0.61 -20.74
N MET A 43 -11.18 0.23 -20.18
CA MET A 43 -11.36 0.77 -18.83
C MET A 43 -12.50 1.80 -18.83
N ALA A 44 -13.57 1.54 -18.08
CA ALA A 44 -14.75 2.40 -18.03
C ALA A 44 -14.58 3.62 -17.12
N ASN A 45 -13.56 3.60 -16.23
CA ASN A 45 -13.24 4.69 -15.30
C ASN A 45 -11.79 5.18 -15.46
N PRO A 46 -11.39 5.71 -16.65
CA PRO A 46 -9.99 6.02 -16.94
C PRO A 46 -9.54 7.42 -16.47
N THR A 47 -10.35 8.12 -15.72
CA THR A 47 -10.05 9.49 -15.25
C THR A 47 -10.10 9.57 -13.72
N LEU A 48 -9.37 10.50 -13.12
CA LEU A 48 -9.37 10.70 -11.66
C LEU A 48 -10.70 11.18 -11.09
N THR A 49 -11.69 11.50 -11.95
CA THR A 49 -13.06 11.81 -11.51
C THR A 49 -13.80 10.56 -10.99
N ASN A 50 -13.50 9.40 -11.57
CA ASN A 50 -14.18 8.14 -11.29
C ASN A 50 -13.22 6.96 -11.01
N TYR A 51 -11.91 7.20 -11.07
CA TYR A 51 -10.87 6.36 -10.52
C TYR A 51 -10.23 7.12 -9.35
N THR A 52 -10.71 6.84 -8.15
CA THR A 52 -10.35 7.59 -6.95
C THR A 52 -9.04 7.09 -6.38
N ILE A 53 -8.06 7.99 -6.20
CA ILE A 53 -6.80 7.73 -5.50
C ILE A 53 -6.78 8.49 -4.17
N PRO A 54 -5.95 8.09 -3.20
CA PRO A 54 -5.79 8.84 -1.95
C PRO A 54 -5.31 10.28 -2.20
N THR A 55 -5.85 11.20 -1.44
CA THR A 55 -5.38 12.58 -1.35
C THR A 55 -4.47 12.76 -0.13
N THR A 56 -3.90 13.95 0.04
CA THR A 56 -3.11 14.27 1.24
C THR A 56 -3.92 14.20 2.54
N LEU A 57 -5.24 14.37 2.46
CA LEU A 57 -6.13 14.24 3.63
C LEU A 57 -6.40 12.78 4.01
N ASP A 58 -6.24 11.86 3.06
CA ASP A 58 -6.42 10.42 3.28
C ASP A 58 -5.13 9.75 3.76
N THR A 59 -4.00 10.47 3.67
CA THR A 59 -2.69 9.95 4.05
C THR A 59 -2.54 9.93 5.57
N PRO A 60 -2.34 8.76 6.20
CA PRO A 60 -2.13 8.70 7.64
C PRO A 60 -0.74 9.25 8.02
N GLU A 61 -0.60 9.69 9.27
CA GLU A 61 0.72 9.90 9.84
C GLU A 61 1.51 8.58 9.87
N MET A 62 2.77 8.63 9.42
CA MET A 62 3.60 7.45 9.25
C MET A 62 4.91 7.53 10.05
N ASP A 63 5.16 6.48 10.83
CA ASP A 63 6.47 6.20 11.41
C ASP A 63 7.25 5.29 10.47
N ILE A 64 8.35 5.78 9.91
CA ILE A 64 9.18 5.00 8.99
C ILE A 64 10.41 4.47 9.73
N VAL A 65 10.56 3.15 9.73
CA VAL A 65 11.73 2.46 10.28
C VAL A 65 12.47 1.76 9.15
N MET A 66 13.68 2.23 8.87
CA MET A 66 14.56 1.62 7.88
C MET A 66 15.52 0.66 8.60
N LEU A 67 15.43 -0.63 8.27
CA LEU A 67 16.35 -1.64 8.75
C LEU A 67 17.49 -1.78 7.74
N GLU A 68 18.71 -1.63 8.24
CA GLU A 68 19.92 -1.76 7.43
C GLU A 68 20.53 -3.15 7.61
N ASN A 69 20.45 -3.98 6.56
CA ASN A 69 21.10 -5.27 6.49
C ASN A 69 21.92 -5.35 5.20
N HIS A 70 23.23 -5.24 5.36
CA HIS A 70 24.16 -5.15 4.24
C HIS A 70 24.01 -6.32 3.27
N TYR A 71 23.93 -6.01 1.97
CA TYR A 71 23.87 -7.01 0.89
C TYR A 71 25.14 -6.97 0.04
N GLU A 72 25.98 -7.99 0.12
CA GLU A 72 27.25 -8.05 -0.57
C GLU A 72 27.14 -7.98 -2.10
N GLY A 73 26.03 -8.49 -2.68
CA GLY A 73 25.75 -8.47 -4.12
C GLY A 73 25.23 -7.13 -4.64
N GLY A 74 24.95 -6.16 -3.76
CA GLY A 74 24.41 -4.85 -4.13
C GLY A 74 25.43 -3.73 -4.03
N PRO A 75 25.29 -2.65 -4.83
CA PRO A 75 26.20 -1.51 -4.76
C PRO A 75 26.12 -0.87 -3.37
N TYR A 76 27.28 -0.72 -2.73
CA TYR A 76 27.40 -0.18 -1.36
C TYR A 76 26.58 -0.94 -0.30
N GLY A 77 26.13 -2.16 -0.57
CA GLY A 77 25.30 -2.94 0.33
C GLY A 77 23.78 -2.67 0.21
N ALA A 78 23.36 -1.94 -0.82
CA ALA A 78 21.96 -1.61 -1.05
C ALA A 78 21.20 -2.76 -1.75
N LYS A 79 19.88 -2.78 -1.52
CA LYS A 79 18.90 -3.61 -2.25
C LYS A 79 17.87 -2.72 -2.94
N GLY A 80 17.00 -3.31 -3.77
CA GLY A 80 15.89 -2.60 -4.38
C GLY A 80 14.86 -2.13 -3.35
N LEU A 81 14.30 -0.93 -3.57
CA LEU A 81 13.29 -0.35 -2.69
C LEU A 81 11.98 -0.04 -3.43
N GLY A 82 12.00 0.09 -4.77
CA GLY A 82 10.94 0.68 -5.58
C GLY A 82 9.51 0.27 -5.22
N GLU A 83 9.16 -1.00 -5.30
CA GLU A 83 7.80 -1.50 -5.05
C GLU A 83 7.61 -2.09 -3.64
N LEU A 84 8.71 -2.32 -2.91
CA LEU A 84 8.69 -2.93 -1.58
C LEU A 84 7.65 -2.31 -0.60
N PRO A 85 7.48 -0.99 -0.53
CA PRO A 85 6.54 -0.40 0.41
C PRO A 85 5.05 -0.60 0.07
N MET A 86 4.75 -0.94 -1.18
CA MET A 86 3.38 -1.17 -1.64
C MET A 86 2.83 -2.54 -1.22
N ASP A 87 3.68 -3.52 -0.98
CA ASP A 87 3.25 -4.91 -0.74
C ASP A 87 2.58 -5.10 0.63
N GLY A 88 2.96 -4.31 1.63
CA GLY A 88 2.50 -4.45 3.02
C GLY A 88 1.09 -3.93 3.33
N PRO A 89 0.65 -2.78 2.79
CA PRO A 89 -0.60 -2.13 3.21
C PRO A 89 -1.87 -2.96 2.96
N GLY A 90 -1.97 -3.64 1.83
CA GLY A 90 -3.12 -4.49 1.52
C GLY A 90 -3.39 -5.56 2.58
N PRO A 91 -2.44 -6.46 2.87
CA PRO A 91 -2.60 -7.46 3.93
C PRO A 91 -2.76 -6.84 5.31
N ALA A 92 -2.16 -5.69 5.60
CA ALA A 92 -2.33 -5.00 6.88
C ALA A 92 -3.78 -4.50 7.07
N VAL A 93 -4.41 -3.94 6.03
CA VAL A 93 -5.82 -3.54 6.03
C VAL A 93 -6.72 -4.75 6.26
N VAL A 94 -6.50 -5.85 5.53
CA VAL A 94 -7.29 -7.08 5.68
C VAL A 94 -7.19 -7.64 7.10
N ASN A 95 -5.98 -7.66 7.69
CA ASN A 95 -5.78 -8.11 9.06
C ASN A 95 -6.46 -7.20 10.09
N ALA A 96 -6.43 -5.88 9.89
CA ALA A 96 -7.13 -4.93 10.75
C ALA A 96 -8.66 -5.15 10.72
N LEU A 97 -9.23 -5.40 9.54
CA LEU A 97 -10.65 -5.69 9.38
C LEU A 97 -11.03 -7.03 10.01
N ARG A 98 -10.19 -8.05 9.85
CA ARG A 98 -10.38 -9.34 10.54
C ARG A 98 -10.32 -9.22 12.07
N HIS A 99 -9.48 -8.34 12.58
CA HIS A 99 -9.40 -8.10 14.03
C HIS A 99 -10.70 -7.54 14.62
N ILE A 100 -11.49 -6.84 13.84
CA ILE A 100 -12.82 -6.36 14.24
C ILE A 100 -13.97 -7.30 13.80
N GLY A 101 -13.65 -8.51 13.33
CA GLY A 101 -14.63 -9.55 13.04
C GLY A 101 -15.17 -9.59 11.60
N LEU A 102 -14.51 -8.92 10.64
CA LEU A 102 -14.90 -8.95 9.23
C LEU A 102 -14.02 -9.92 8.43
N ASP A 103 -14.61 -10.90 7.76
CA ASP A 103 -13.91 -11.82 6.86
C ASP A 103 -13.82 -11.25 5.43
N LEU A 104 -13.00 -10.24 5.24
CA LEU A 104 -12.74 -9.66 3.92
C LEU A 104 -11.88 -10.61 3.08
N ARG A 105 -12.32 -10.93 1.85
CA ARG A 105 -11.65 -11.85 0.92
C ARG A 105 -11.30 -11.21 -0.42
N GLU A 106 -11.70 -9.98 -0.65
CA GLU A 106 -11.41 -9.23 -1.87
C GLU A 106 -11.11 -7.76 -1.57
N LEU A 107 -10.31 -7.13 -2.40
CA LEU A 107 -9.99 -5.71 -2.36
C LEU A 107 -10.56 -5.01 -3.61
N PRO A 108 -10.82 -3.72 -3.54
CA PRO A 108 -10.68 -2.81 -2.40
C PRO A 108 -11.77 -2.99 -1.34
N ALA A 109 -11.43 -2.66 -0.09
CA ALA A 109 -12.34 -2.66 1.05
C ALA A 109 -13.26 -1.42 1.04
N ILE A 110 -13.95 -1.20 -0.06
CA ILE A 110 -14.95 -0.12 -0.20
C ILE A 110 -16.21 -0.44 0.62
N PRO A 111 -17.05 0.57 0.93
CA PRO A 111 -18.23 0.35 1.75
C PRO A 111 -19.12 -0.80 1.28
N GLU A 112 -19.33 -0.96 -0.03
CA GLU A 112 -20.14 -2.03 -0.61
C GLU A 112 -19.54 -3.41 -0.33
N THR A 113 -18.21 -3.54 -0.45
CA THR A 113 -17.49 -4.80 -0.14
C THR A 113 -17.58 -5.11 1.35
N LEU A 114 -17.44 -4.11 2.22
CA LEU A 114 -17.52 -4.29 3.67
C LEU A 114 -18.93 -4.67 4.14
N LEU A 115 -19.97 -4.07 3.56
CA LEU A 115 -21.37 -4.40 3.86
C LEU A 115 -21.76 -5.81 3.40
N ALA A 116 -21.09 -6.33 2.38
CA ALA A 116 -21.28 -7.69 1.89
C ALA A 116 -20.47 -8.75 2.66
N CYS A 117 -19.53 -8.34 3.51
CA CYS A 117 -18.72 -9.27 4.31
C CYS A 117 -19.57 -9.99 5.36
N ASN A 118 -19.28 -11.29 5.51
CA ASN A 118 -19.78 -12.03 6.66
C ASN A 118 -18.98 -11.68 7.90
N SER A 119 -19.63 -11.66 9.06
CA SER A 119 -18.93 -11.66 10.36
C SER A 119 -18.21 -12.99 10.56
N LEU A 120 -17.00 -12.94 11.13
CA LEU A 120 -16.25 -14.13 11.57
C LEU A 120 -16.90 -14.81 12.76
#